data_726fce6665721a5caa6b0503b8f2221f
#
_entry.id   726fce6665721a5caa6b0503b8f2221f
#
_cell.length_a   1.000
_cell.length_b   1.000
_cell.length_c   1.000
_cell.angle_alpha   90.00
_cell.angle_beta   90.00
_cell.angle_gamma   90.00
#
_symmetry.space_group_name_H-M   'P 1'
#
loop_
_entity.id
_entity.type
_entity.pdbx_description
1 polymer ?
#
loop_
_entity_poly.entity_id
_entity_poly.type
_entity_poly.pdbx_seq_one_letter_code
_entity_poly.pdbx_strand_id
1 'polypeptide(L)'
;LKNSKIDWSEFSFSKQTEFKLHAKKTPRNHQIPAIKAVVEGFEVADRGKLIMAPGTGKTYTSMVIAEELAKKKGDIFRVLYLVPSIQLLSQTLRGWTGDTNYEMDTIAVCSDRKVTKKITGENELEDIAAADLGYPATTSHERLLDYQKEIDEQTDKAQFLSVFSTYQSIDVIIEAQKKGFYEFDLVICDEAHRTTGKTELGGEATAFTKVHSDENIKAHKRLYQTATPRVYGESAKQKAEEMSVMIADMDDESLYGKEFYRLGFGEAVNKGILTDYKVMVLAVDETMVARRFQDVFSDDNGELKFDDVTKIIGCWNGLIKRKNNSNILVGKPMKRAIAFTGTIKESVMIKDMFKEVVDLYINASQDQTIPYKVEIDHADGTMNALQKNEKINWLKSNVPENTCRILSNARFLTEGVDVPDLDAVMFLKPRKSKIDIAQAVGRVMRKAPGKEYGYVILP
;
A
#
# COMPACT_ATOMS: atom_id res chain seq x y z
N LEU A 1 -18.68 1.82 -11.72
CA LEU A 1 -19.06 0.60 -12.45
C LEU A 1 -18.12 -0.57 -12.15
N LYS A 2 -16.79 -0.43 -12.24
CA LYS A 2 -15.83 -1.52 -12.00
C LYS A 2 -15.90 -2.17 -10.60
N ASN A 3 -16.48 -1.49 -9.62
CA ASN A 3 -16.57 -1.93 -8.22
C ASN A 3 -18.02 -2.18 -7.77
N SER A 4 -18.96 -2.23 -8.70
CA SER A 4 -20.33 -2.62 -8.40
C SER A 4 -20.43 -4.13 -8.18
N LYS A 5 -21.44 -4.60 -7.43
CA LYS A 5 -21.75 -6.03 -7.32
C LYS A 5 -22.19 -6.63 -8.67
N ILE A 6 -22.46 -5.79 -9.68
CA ILE A 6 -22.94 -6.18 -11.00
C ILE A 6 -21.75 -6.43 -11.91
N ASP A 7 -21.77 -7.54 -12.61
CA ASP A 7 -20.84 -7.82 -13.70
C ASP A 7 -21.26 -7.05 -14.95
N TRP A 8 -20.58 -5.95 -15.24
CA TRP A 8 -20.85 -5.08 -16.37
C TRP A 8 -20.24 -5.56 -17.70
N SER A 9 -19.48 -6.65 -17.72
CA SER A 9 -18.84 -7.17 -18.93
C SER A 9 -19.84 -7.68 -19.95
N GLU A 10 -21.02 -8.15 -19.49
CA GLU A 10 -22.12 -8.64 -20.32
C GLU A 10 -23.25 -7.61 -20.51
N PHE A 11 -23.07 -6.38 -20.01
CA PHE A 11 -24.10 -5.35 -20.13
C PHE A 11 -24.24 -4.84 -21.55
N SER A 12 -25.49 -4.80 -22.05
CA SER A 12 -25.82 -4.24 -23.34
C SER A 12 -27.09 -3.37 -23.24
N PHE A 13 -27.04 -2.15 -23.77
CA PHE A 13 -28.22 -1.25 -23.85
C PHE A 13 -29.33 -1.79 -24.76
N SER A 14 -29.01 -2.73 -25.65
CA SER A 14 -29.96 -3.29 -26.62
C SER A 14 -30.63 -4.61 -26.18
N LYS A 15 -30.22 -5.18 -25.05
CA LYS A 15 -30.82 -6.40 -24.49
C LYS A 15 -31.23 -6.14 -23.06
N GLN A 16 -32.48 -6.48 -22.70
CA GLN A 16 -32.87 -6.66 -21.29
C GLN A 16 -32.10 -7.88 -20.76
N THR A 17 -30.92 -7.63 -20.24
CA THR A 17 -30.08 -8.67 -19.60
C THR A 17 -30.33 -8.63 -18.11
N GLU A 18 -30.56 -9.79 -17.51
CA GLU A 18 -30.47 -9.96 -16.07
C GLU A 18 -29.05 -9.57 -15.64
N PHE A 19 -28.95 -8.70 -14.64
CA PHE A 19 -27.66 -8.31 -14.10
C PHE A 19 -27.00 -9.51 -13.41
N LYS A 20 -25.87 -9.96 -13.93
CA LYS A 20 -25.04 -10.93 -13.22
C LYS A 20 -24.23 -10.23 -12.15
N LEU A 21 -24.28 -10.78 -10.94
CA LEU A 21 -23.41 -10.34 -9.86
C LEU A 21 -22.02 -10.96 -10.03
N HIS A 22 -20.99 -10.20 -9.70
CA HIS A 22 -19.65 -10.75 -9.60
C HIS A 22 -19.64 -11.94 -8.63
N ALA A 23 -18.97 -13.02 -9.01
CA ALA A 23 -18.74 -14.13 -8.10
C ALA A 23 -17.91 -13.64 -6.89
N LYS A 24 -18.42 -13.90 -5.69
CA LYS A 24 -17.70 -13.57 -4.46
C LYS A 24 -16.44 -14.41 -4.37
N LYS A 25 -15.39 -13.81 -3.83
CA LYS A 25 -14.14 -14.52 -3.59
C LYS A 25 -14.33 -15.59 -2.52
N THR A 26 -13.59 -16.67 -2.64
CA THR A 26 -13.46 -17.69 -1.60
C THR A 26 -12.05 -17.67 -1.01
N PRO A 27 -11.87 -18.01 0.28
CA PRO A 27 -10.54 -18.08 0.87
C PRO A 27 -9.63 -19.04 0.10
N ARG A 28 -8.45 -18.58 -0.23
CA ARG A 28 -7.41 -19.42 -0.84
C ARG A 28 -6.81 -20.37 0.20
N ASN A 29 -6.22 -21.50 -0.25
CA ASN A 29 -5.65 -22.51 0.63
C ASN A 29 -4.70 -21.98 1.72
N HIS A 30 -3.95 -20.90 1.44
CA HIS A 30 -3.04 -20.30 2.41
C HIS A 30 -3.72 -19.34 3.38
N GLN A 31 -4.95 -18.88 3.10
CA GLN A 31 -5.72 -17.98 3.97
C GLN A 31 -6.53 -18.77 5.00
N ILE A 32 -6.96 -19.99 4.67
CA ILE A 32 -7.75 -20.85 5.55
C ILE A 32 -7.05 -21.08 6.91
N PRO A 33 -5.77 -21.50 6.97
CA PRO A 33 -5.09 -21.67 8.26
C PRO A 33 -4.90 -20.35 9.01
N ALA A 34 -4.74 -19.21 8.32
CA ALA A 34 -4.65 -17.90 8.95
C ALA A 34 -5.97 -17.51 9.61
N ILE A 35 -7.08 -17.68 8.91
CA ILE A 35 -8.44 -17.42 9.42
C ILE A 35 -8.68 -18.27 10.68
N LYS A 36 -8.43 -19.59 10.57
CA LYS A 36 -8.62 -20.52 11.67
C LYS A 36 -7.80 -20.12 12.90
N ALA A 37 -6.49 -19.89 12.73
CA ALA A 37 -5.59 -19.55 13.83
C ALA A 37 -5.97 -18.25 14.54
N VAL A 38 -6.44 -17.23 13.80
CA VAL A 38 -6.89 -15.97 14.42
C VAL A 38 -8.20 -16.16 15.17
N VAL A 39 -9.17 -16.89 14.60
CA VAL A 39 -10.46 -17.15 15.25
C VAL A 39 -10.28 -17.97 16.54
N GLU A 40 -9.42 -18.99 16.53
CA GLU A 40 -9.05 -19.79 17.72
C GLU A 40 -8.25 -18.95 18.72
N GLY A 41 -7.31 -18.11 18.24
CA GLY A 41 -6.54 -17.22 19.10
C GLY A 41 -7.43 -16.26 19.90
N PHE A 42 -8.52 -15.77 19.29
CA PHE A 42 -9.50 -14.92 19.96
C PHE A 42 -10.46 -15.64 20.91
N GLU A 43 -10.39 -16.95 21.04
CA GLU A 43 -11.10 -17.68 22.11
C GLU A 43 -10.40 -17.55 23.46
N VAL A 44 -9.09 -17.30 23.44
CA VAL A 44 -8.24 -17.26 24.63
C VAL A 44 -7.55 -15.92 24.89
N ALA A 45 -7.65 -14.96 23.97
CA ALA A 45 -7.02 -13.66 24.08
C ALA A 45 -7.85 -12.57 23.39
N ASP A 46 -7.77 -11.33 23.89
CA ASP A 46 -8.48 -10.18 23.31
C ASP A 46 -7.64 -9.43 22.26
N ARG A 47 -6.36 -9.74 22.16
CA ARG A 47 -5.42 -9.10 21.24
C ARG A 47 -4.54 -10.13 20.56
N GLY A 48 -4.21 -9.89 19.29
CA GLY A 48 -3.27 -10.73 18.59
C GLY A 48 -2.78 -10.16 17.26
N LYS A 49 -1.69 -10.74 16.77
CA LYS A 49 -1.01 -10.31 15.55
C LYS A 49 -1.25 -11.29 14.41
N LEU A 50 -1.57 -10.73 13.23
CA LEU A 50 -1.63 -11.45 11.96
C LEU A 50 -0.52 -10.94 11.04
N ILE A 51 0.52 -11.73 10.86
CA ILE A 51 1.68 -11.37 10.03
C ILE A 51 1.56 -12.10 8.69
N MET A 52 1.32 -11.35 7.62
CA MET A 52 1.23 -11.92 6.27
C MET A 52 1.97 -11.04 5.27
N ALA A 53 2.78 -11.66 4.42
CA ALA A 53 3.53 -10.95 3.37
C ALA A 53 2.60 -10.10 2.46
N PRO A 54 3.08 -8.97 1.89
CA PRO A 54 2.29 -8.18 0.95
C PRO A 54 1.85 -9.03 -0.24
N GLY A 55 0.63 -8.81 -0.73
CA GLY A 55 0.10 -9.56 -1.88
C GLY A 55 -0.51 -10.93 -1.55
N THR A 56 -0.46 -11.39 -0.29
CA THR A 56 -1.08 -12.66 0.14
C THR A 56 -2.57 -12.52 0.51
N GLY A 57 -3.12 -11.29 0.46
CA GLY A 57 -4.55 -11.05 0.64
C GLY A 57 -4.99 -10.77 2.08
N LYS A 58 -4.17 -10.07 2.89
CA LYS A 58 -4.50 -9.68 4.28
C LYS A 58 -5.89 -9.08 4.44
N THR A 59 -6.24 -8.09 3.61
CA THR A 59 -7.53 -7.38 3.67
C THR A 59 -8.73 -8.30 3.51
N TYR A 60 -8.65 -9.27 2.59
CA TYR A 60 -9.69 -10.27 2.42
C TYR A 60 -9.70 -11.29 3.56
N THR A 61 -8.52 -11.71 4.02
CA THR A 61 -8.39 -12.63 5.17
C THR A 61 -9.02 -12.03 6.43
N SER A 62 -8.77 -10.75 6.72
CA SER A 62 -9.36 -10.07 7.89
C SER A 62 -10.86 -9.86 7.76
N MET A 63 -11.39 -9.68 6.56
CA MET A 63 -12.83 -9.67 6.32
C MET A 63 -13.47 -11.01 6.71
N VAL A 64 -12.91 -12.11 6.21
CA VAL A 64 -13.44 -13.45 6.54
C VAL A 64 -13.29 -13.77 8.03
N ILE A 65 -12.20 -13.33 8.68
CA ILE A 65 -12.06 -13.45 10.14
C ILE A 65 -13.20 -12.72 10.85
N ALA A 66 -13.52 -11.50 10.43
CA ALA A 66 -14.62 -10.74 11.02
C ALA A 66 -15.97 -11.43 10.79
N GLU A 67 -16.22 -12.01 9.61
CA GLU A 67 -17.41 -12.79 9.29
C GLU A 67 -17.52 -14.06 10.17
N GLU A 68 -16.42 -14.80 10.39
CA GLU A 68 -16.43 -15.99 11.25
C GLU A 68 -16.68 -15.63 12.73
N LEU A 69 -16.15 -14.49 13.21
CA LEU A 69 -16.44 -13.98 14.55
C LEU A 69 -17.89 -13.51 14.67
N ALA A 70 -18.43 -12.84 13.66
CA ALA A 70 -19.84 -12.43 13.60
C ALA A 70 -20.78 -13.63 13.67
N LYS A 71 -20.48 -14.69 12.91
CA LYS A 71 -21.23 -15.95 12.93
C LYS A 71 -21.25 -16.60 14.31
N LYS A 72 -20.13 -16.55 15.05
CA LYS A 72 -20.07 -17.07 16.43
C LYS A 72 -20.88 -16.22 17.41
N LYS A 73 -20.95 -14.90 17.20
CA LYS A 73 -21.72 -14.00 18.06
C LYS A 73 -23.22 -14.18 17.89
N GLY A 74 -23.68 -14.36 16.65
CA GLY A 74 -25.10 -14.58 16.33
C GLY A 74 -26.00 -13.34 16.47
N ASP A 75 -25.42 -12.14 16.61
CA ASP A 75 -26.09 -10.84 16.72
C ASP A 75 -25.31 -9.81 15.92
N ILE A 76 -25.76 -8.54 15.88
CA ILE A 76 -25.08 -7.44 15.18
C ILE A 76 -23.60 -7.39 15.57
N PHE A 77 -22.73 -7.55 14.58
CA PHE A 77 -21.28 -7.51 14.76
C PHE A 77 -20.72 -6.16 14.33
N ARG A 78 -19.98 -5.50 15.22
CA ARG A 78 -19.47 -4.15 15.02
C ARG A 78 -17.97 -4.15 14.84
N VAL A 79 -17.50 -3.66 13.69
CA VAL A 79 -16.08 -3.63 13.34
C VAL A 79 -15.59 -2.22 13.13
N LEU A 80 -14.44 -1.90 13.72
CA LEU A 80 -13.64 -0.74 13.37
C LEU A 80 -12.42 -1.21 12.57
N TYR A 81 -12.26 -0.71 11.34
CA TYR A 81 -11.12 -0.98 10.50
C TYR A 81 -10.25 0.28 10.34
N LEU A 82 -9.02 0.24 10.85
CA LEU A 82 -8.09 1.36 10.86
C LEU A 82 -7.00 1.18 9.80
N VAL A 83 -6.78 2.23 9.00
CA VAL A 83 -5.77 2.27 7.94
C VAL A 83 -4.92 3.53 8.03
N PRO A 84 -3.68 3.53 7.51
CA PRO A 84 -2.81 4.69 7.57
C PRO A 84 -3.11 5.78 6.52
N SER A 85 -3.91 5.50 5.50
CA SER A 85 -4.19 6.46 4.42
C SER A 85 -5.60 6.32 3.85
N ILE A 86 -6.15 7.42 3.31
CA ILE A 86 -7.47 7.44 2.67
C ILE A 86 -7.52 6.52 1.44
N GLN A 87 -6.41 6.39 0.72
CA GLN A 87 -6.34 5.49 -0.43
C GLN A 87 -6.52 4.01 -0.02
N LEU A 88 -5.87 3.58 1.07
CA LEU A 88 -6.07 2.25 1.62
C LEU A 88 -7.48 2.08 2.19
N LEU A 89 -8.05 3.13 2.81
CA LEU A 89 -9.42 3.14 3.29
C LEU A 89 -10.39 2.87 2.14
N SER A 90 -10.31 3.63 1.05
CA SER A 90 -11.14 3.44 -0.15
C SER A 90 -10.99 2.04 -0.74
N GLN A 91 -9.76 1.55 -0.86
CA GLN A 91 -9.49 0.21 -1.39
C GLN A 91 -10.07 -0.90 -0.52
N THR A 92 -9.88 -0.80 0.79
CA THR A 92 -10.35 -1.80 1.77
C THR A 92 -11.87 -1.83 1.83
N LEU A 93 -12.48 -0.66 1.93
CA LEU A 93 -13.94 -0.51 1.99
C LEU A 93 -14.60 -1.12 0.74
N ARG A 94 -14.10 -0.79 -0.46
CA ARG A 94 -14.60 -1.39 -1.71
C ARG A 94 -14.39 -2.90 -1.78
N GLY A 95 -13.27 -3.39 -1.26
CA GLY A 95 -12.99 -4.82 -1.21
C GLY A 95 -13.96 -5.56 -0.29
N TRP A 96 -14.21 -5.02 0.89
CA TRP A 96 -15.13 -5.60 1.86
C TRP A 96 -16.57 -5.59 1.35
N THR A 97 -17.07 -4.42 0.92
CA THR A 97 -18.45 -4.30 0.40
C THR A 97 -18.71 -5.15 -0.85
N GLY A 98 -17.68 -5.40 -1.67
CA GLY A 98 -17.80 -6.25 -2.85
C GLY A 98 -17.81 -7.75 -2.56
N ASP A 99 -17.05 -8.19 -1.55
CA ASP A 99 -16.79 -9.61 -1.29
C ASP A 99 -17.50 -10.17 -0.05
N THR A 100 -18.02 -9.32 0.87
CA THR A 100 -18.71 -9.78 2.11
C THR A 100 -19.94 -10.62 1.82
N ASN A 101 -20.18 -11.62 2.68
CA ASN A 101 -21.38 -12.46 2.66
C ASN A 101 -22.53 -11.87 3.51
N TYR A 102 -22.26 -10.85 4.30
CA TYR A 102 -23.23 -10.20 5.17
C TYR A 102 -23.80 -8.94 4.51
N GLU A 103 -25.02 -8.60 4.85
CA GLU A 103 -25.54 -7.26 4.67
C GLU A 103 -24.80 -6.33 5.63
N MET A 104 -24.16 -5.29 5.09
CA MET A 104 -23.21 -4.49 5.82
C MET A 104 -23.57 -3.01 5.78
N ASP A 105 -23.90 -2.42 6.90
CA ASP A 105 -23.94 -0.98 7.08
C ASP A 105 -22.54 -0.43 7.27
N THR A 106 -22.21 0.61 6.52
CA THR A 106 -20.85 1.11 6.45
C THR A 106 -20.77 2.63 6.48
N ILE A 107 -19.89 3.16 7.33
CA ILE A 107 -19.52 4.57 7.35
C ILE A 107 -18.00 4.72 7.32
N ALA A 108 -17.51 5.73 6.58
CA ALA A 108 -16.10 6.09 6.55
C ALA A 108 -15.83 7.32 7.44
N VAL A 109 -14.74 7.26 8.21
CA VAL A 109 -14.28 8.38 9.05
C VAL A 109 -12.90 8.79 8.57
N CYS A 110 -12.81 9.94 7.92
CA CYS A 110 -11.55 10.48 7.43
C CYS A 110 -11.58 12.01 7.45
N SER A 111 -10.51 12.63 7.93
CA SER A 111 -10.39 14.08 7.92
C SER A 111 -9.87 14.57 6.59
N ASP A 112 -10.63 15.46 5.97
CA ASP A 112 -10.15 16.28 4.87
C ASP A 112 -9.33 17.44 5.48
N ARG A 113 -8.00 17.40 5.37
CA ARG A 113 -7.12 18.43 5.94
C ARG A 113 -7.32 19.81 5.33
N LYS A 114 -8.04 19.95 4.20
CA LYS A 114 -8.33 21.26 3.58
C LYS A 114 -9.34 22.09 4.36
N VAL A 115 -10.22 21.49 5.13
CA VAL A 115 -11.26 22.22 5.87
C VAL A 115 -10.73 22.89 7.13
N THR A 116 -9.61 22.42 7.70
CA THR A 116 -9.10 22.90 9.00
C THR A 116 -7.92 23.86 8.94
N LYS A 117 -7.29 24.08 7.78
CA LYS A 117 -6.22 25.08 7.62
C LYS A 117 -6.70 26.31 6.88
N LYS A 118 -7.20 27.32 7.61
CA LYS A 118 -7.17 28.71 7.17
C LYS A 118 -5.70 29.09 6.92
N ILE A 119 -5.38 29.27 5.64
CA ILE A 119 -4.40 30.19 5.06
C ILE A 119 -3.17 30.52 5.94
N THR A 120 -2.13 29.74 5.82
CA THR A 120 -0.74 30.22 5.76
C THR A 120 -0.02 29.32 4.77
N GLY A 121 0.59 29.94 3.76
CA GLY A 121 1.11 29.28 2.56
C GLY A 121 2.09 28.14 2.83
N GLU A 122 2.22 27.31 1.80
CA GLU A 122 3.15 26.21 1.61
C GLU A 122 2.73 24.87 2.22
N ASN A 123 2.46 23.93 1.32
CA ASN A 123 2.20 22.51 1.39
C ASN A 123 0.74 22.05 1.27
N GLU A 124 0.23 22.16 0.04
CA GLU A 124 -0.92 21.39 -0.43
C GLU A 124 -0.48 19.94 -0.60
N LEU A 125 -0.83 19.07 0.36
CA LEU A 125 -0.56 17.64 0.27
C LEU A 125 -1.78 16.84 0.72
N GLU A 126 -2.29 16.05 -0.23
CA GLU A 126 -3.21 14.92 -0.08
C GLU A 126 -4.68 15.28 0.22
N ASP A 127 -5.44 15.48 -0.86
CA ASP A 127 -6.90 15.47 -0.81
C ASP A 127 -7.48 14.50 -1.83
N ILE A 128 -7.80 13.29 -1.35
CA ILE A 128 -8.96 12.57 -1.88
C ILE A 128 -10.14 13.16 -1.12
N ALA A 129 -10.97 13.94 -1.79
CA ALA A 129 -12.18 14.42 -1.18
C ALA A 129 -13.03 13.22 -0.73
N ALA A 130 -13.74 13.33 0.40
CA ALA A 130 -14.66 12.30 0.87
C ALA A 130 -15.65 11.85 -0.23
N ALA A 131 -15.96 12.75 -1.18
CA ALA A 131 -16.74 12.47 -2.38
C ALA A 131 -16.15 11.38 -3.29
N ASP A 132 -14.84 11.16 -3.28
CA ASP A 132 -14.17 10.13 -4.10
C ASP A 132 -14.31 8.72 -3.52
N LEU A 133 -14.74 8.59 -2.27
CA LEU A 133 -14.93 7.30 -1.62
C LEU A 133 -16.14 6.53 -2.17
N GLY A 134 -17.16 7.25 -2.67
CA GLY A 134 -18.42 6.63 -3.13
C GLY A 134 -19.28 6.04 -1.99
N TYR A 135 -18.97 6.38 -0.73
CA TYR A 135 -19.67 5.96 0.48
C TYR A 135 -19.84 7.14 1.44
N PRO A 136 -20.80 7.10 2.36
CA PRO A 136 -20.92 8.11 3.39
C PRO A 136 -19.61 8.26 4.16
N ALA A 137 -19.09 9.48 4.20
CA ALA A 137 -17.87 9.80 4.93
C ALA A 137 -18.09 11.01 5.84
N THR A 138 -17.46 11.00 7.01
CA THR A 138 -17.60 12.06 7.99
C THR A 138 -16.28 12.43 8.67
N THR A 139 -16.20 13.67 9.09
CA THR A 139 -15.18 14.20 10.00
C THR A 139 -15.73 14.56 11.36
N SER A 140 -17.03 14.30 11.59
CA SER A 140 -17.77 14.73 12.78
C SER A 140 -18.23 13.53 13.61
N HIS A 141 -18.03 13.59 14.92
CA HIS A 141 -18.53 12.60 15.85
C HIS A 141 -20.05 12.67 16.00
N GLU A 142 -20.66 13.85 15.80
CA GLU A 142 -22.12 14.02 15.81
C GLU A 142 -22.75 13.18 14.70
N ARG A 143 -22.15 13.20 13.50
CA ARG A 143 -22.64 12.38 12.38
C ARG A 143 -22.56 10.89 12.66
N LEU A 144 -21.55 10.42 13.41
CA LEU A 144 -21.50 9.02 13.85
C LEU A 144 -22.67 8.68 14.78
N LEU A 145 -22.99 9.58 15.71
CA LEU A 145 -24.14 9.39 16.63
C LEU A 145 -25.48 9.43 15.89
N ASP A 146 -25.63 10.29 14.90
CA ASP A 146 -26.83 10.32 14.06
C ASP A 146 -26.95 9.04 13.23
N TYR A 147 -25.84 8.56 12.65
CA TYR A 147 -25.79 7.28 11.95
C TYR A 147 -26.17 6.10 12.87
N GLN A 148 -25.73 6.11 14.13
CA GLN A 148 -26.16 5.14 15.14
C GLN A 148 -27.68 5.17 15.33
N LYS A 149 -28.30 6.35 15.45
CA LYS A 149 -29.76 6.49 15.60
C LYS A 149 -30.48 5.98 14.36
N GLU A 150 -29.99 6.36 13.16
CA GLU A 150 -30.56 5.88 11.89
C GLU A 150 -30.59 4.34 11.83
N ILE A 151 -29.52 3.66 12.31
CA ILE A 151 -29.46 2.19 12.38
C ILE A 151 -30.40 1.64 13.45
N ASP A 152 -30.44 2.27 14.63
CA ASP A 152 -31.27 1.79 15.72
C ASP A 152 -32.78 1.89 15.43
N GLU A 153 -33.17 2.82 14.56
CA GLU A 153 -34.55 3.01 14.10
C GLU A 153 -34.94 2.07 12.93
N GLN A 154 -33.99 1.42 12.27
CA GLN A 154 -34.29 0.47 11.19
C GLN A 154 -34.98 -0.77 11.72
N THR A 155 -36.05 -1.20 11.04
CA THR A 155 -36.78 -2.43 11.35
C THR A 155 -36.05 -3.67 10.85
N ASP A 156 -35.32 -3.55 9.75
CA ASP A 156 -34.50 -4.62 9.13
C ASP A 156 -33.03 -4.23 9.29
N LYS A 157 -32.43 -4.64 10.39
CA LYS A 157 -31.07 -4.25 10.76
C LYS A 157 -30.05 -5.10 10.04
N ALA A 158 -29.06 -4.46 9.43
CA ALA A 158 -27.89 -5.15 8.92
C ALA A 158 -27.19 -5.92 10.05
N GLN A 159 -26.76 -7.14 9.76
CA GLN A 159 -26.07 -7.99 10.72
C GLN A 159 -24.62 -7.56 10.98
N PHE A 160 -24.10 -6.70 10.14
CA PHE A 160 -22.70 -6.30 10.18
C PHE A 160 -22.58 -4.78 10.05
N LEU A 161 -22.12 -4.14 11.12
CA LEU A 161 -21.84 -2.71 11.14
C LEU A 161 -20.34 -2.47 11.04
N SER A 162 -19.89 -1.71 10.04
CA SER A 162 -18.47 -1.43 9.83
C SER A 162 -18.17 0.05 9.78
N VAL A 163 -17.22 0.47 10.61
CA VAL A 163 -16.62 1.80 10.58
C VAL A 163 -15.22 1.69 10.01
N PHE A 164 -14.96 2.32 8.87
CA PHE A 164 -13.64 2.40 8.29
C PHE A 164 -13.03 3.77 8.59
N SER A 165 -11.84 3.80 9.17
CA SER A 165 -11.22 5.06 9.55
C SER A 165 -9.73 5.11 9.23
N THR A 166 -9.23 6.32 9.00
CA THR A 166 -7.78 6.52 9.06
C THR A 166 -7.35 6.67 10.53
N TYR A 167 -6.11 6.25 10.85
CA TYR A 167 -5.57 6.47 12.20
C TYR A 167 -5.60 7.94 12.60
N GLN A 168 -5.37 8.85 11.64
CA GLN A 168 -5.38 10.30 11.90
C GLN A 168 -6.75 10.83 12.34
N SER A 169 -7.82 10.12 12.03
CA SER A 169 -9.19 10.50 12.38
C SER A 169 -9.74 9.76 13.61
N ILE A 170 -8.88 9.03 14.34
CA ILE A 170 -9.28 8.21 15.48
C ILE A 170 -9.98 9.03 16.57
N ASP A 171 -9.64 10.31 16.73
CA ASP A 171 -10.24 11.20 17.73
C ASP A 171 -11.74 11.43 17.50
N VAL A 172 -12.21 11.37 16.26
CA VAL A 172 -13.64 11.45 15.94
C VAL A 172 -14.39 10.26 16.55
N ILE A 173 -13.79 9.07 16.51
CA ILE A 173 -14.36 7.84 17.06
C ILE A 173 -14.31 7.88 18.60
N ILE A 174 -13.19 8.32 19.15
CA ILE A 174 -13.02 8.48 20.61
C ILE A 174 -14.09 9.41 21.18
N GLU A 175 -14.31 10.56 20.57
CA GLU A 175 -15.33 11.53 21.02
C GLU A 175 -16.74 10.99 20.82
N ALA A 176 -17.01 10.24 19.75
CA ALA A 176 -18.30 9.58 19.56
C ALA A 176 -18.57 8.55 20.67
N GLN A 177 -17.58 7.69 21.00
CA GLN A 177 -17.73 6.68 22.06
C GLN A 177 -17.88 7.30 23.45
N LYS A 178 -17.22 8.43 23.76
CA LYS A 178 -17.45 9.19 24.99
C LYS A 178 -18.90 9.68 25.12
N LYS A 179 -19.56 9.91 23.98
CA LYS A 179 -20.95 10.38 23.91
C LYS A 179 -21.97 9.26 23.69
N GLY A 180 -21.55 8.00 23.80
CA GLY A 180 -22.43 6.83 23.77
C GLY A 180 -22.51 6.10 22.44
N PHE A 181 -21.56 6.34 21.52
CA PHE A 181 -21.43 5.50 20.33
C PHE A 181 -21.06 4.06 20.70
N TYR A 182 -21.43 3.10 19.87
CA TYR A 182 -21.23 1.68 20.11
C TYR A 182 -19.80 1.30 20.50
N GLU A 183 -19.68 0.28 21.35
CA GLU A 183 -18.44 -0.47 21.50
C GLU A 183 -18.25 -1.41 20.31
N PHE A 184 -17.01 -1.62 19.90
CA PHE A 184 -16.69 -2.51 18.78
C PHE A 184 -16.47 -3.95 19.27
N ASP A 185 -16.96 -4.91 18.52
CA ASP A 185 -16.63 -6.31 18.74
C ASP A 185 -15.20 -6.63 18.31
N LEU A 186 -14.76 -5.97 17.21
CA LEU A 186 -13.43 -6.14 16.67
C LEU A 186 -12.87 -4.82 16.14
N VAL A 187 -11.64 -4.50 16.52
CA VAL A 187 -10.82 -3.48 15.89
C VAL A 187 -9.75 -4.18 15.04
N ILE A 188 -9.64 -3.83 13.77
CA ILE A 188 -8.60 -4.29 12.87
C ILE A 188 -7.65 -3.13 12.60
N CYS A 189 -6.39 -3.29 13.00
CA CYS A 189 -5.31 -2.34 12.79
C CYS A 189 -4.50 -2.78 11.56
N ASP A 190 -4.78 -2.19 10.39
CA ASP A 190 -3.99 -2.50 9.19
C ASP A 190 -2.69 -1.70 9.18
N GLU A 191 -1.63 -2.30 8.59
CA GLU A 191 -0.26 -1.81 8.65
C GLU A 191 0.16 -1.45 10.09
N ALA A 192 -0.13 -2.37 11.01
CA ALA A 192 0.03 -2.19 12.46
C ALA A 192 1.45 -1.79 12.91
N HIS A 193 2.47 -2.00 12.08
CA HIS A 193 3.82 -1.48 12.34
C HIS A 193 3.86 0.06 12.47
N ARG A 194 2.83 0.76 12.00
CA ARG A 194 2.69 2.22 12.17
C ARG A 194 2.14 2.62 13.53
N THR A 195 1.51 1.70 14.25
CA THR A 195 1.03 1.95 15.62
C THR A 195 2.15 1.83 16.65
N THR A 196 3.37 1.53 16.22
CA THR A 196 4.58 1.58 17.05
C THR A 196 5.09 3.01 17.17
N GLY A 197 5.67 3.37 18.29
CA GLY A 197 6.24 4.71 18.46
C GLY A 197 6.65 5.01 19.88
N LYS A 198 7.28 6.17 20.05
CA LYS A 198 7.65 6.73 21.36
C LYS A 198 6.55 7.66 21.83
N THR A 199 6.15 7.52 23.08
CA THR A 199 5.27 8.44 23.78
C THR A 199 5.96 8.87 25.07
N GLU A 200 6.10 10.17 25.33
CA GLU A 200 6.65 10.67 26.58
C GLU A 200 5.72 10.25 27.73
N LEU A 201 6.26 9.86 28.87
CA LEU A 201 5.51 9.53 30.06
C LEU A 201 4.69 10.78 30.50
N GLY A 202 3.36 10.67 30.42
CA GLY A 202 2.45 11.79 30.66
C GLY A 202 2.21 12.69 29.43
N GLY A 203 2.84 12.41 28.28
CA GLY A 203 2.56 13.07 27.02
C GLY A 203 1.33 12.50 26.31
N GLU A 204 0.74 13.28 25.39
CA GLU A 204 -0.37 12.81 24.56
C GLU A 204 0.08 11.68 23.63
N ALA A 205 -0.71 10.58 23.61
CA ALA A 205 -0.52 9.50 22.65
C ALA A 205 -0.70 10.03 21.21
N THR A 206 0.15 9.58 20.29
CA THR A 206 -0.02 9.90 18.87
C THR A 206 -1.31 9.29 18.34
N ALA A 207 -1.88 9.84 17.27
CA ALA A 207 -3.07 9.30 16.62
C ALA A 207 -2.95 7.78 16.32
N PHE A 208 -1.74 7.30 16.04
CA PHE A 208 -1.48 5.90 15.75
C PHE A 208 -1.44 5.00 17.00
N THR A 209 -1.00 5.52 18.17
CA THR A 209 -0.86 4.73 19.39
C THR A 209 -2.10 4.74 20.27
N LYS A 210 -3.05 5.65 20.04
CA LYS A 210 -4.32 5.75 20.80
C LYS A 210 -5.16 4.46 20.74
N VAL A 211 -5.02 3.67 19.67
CA VAL A 211 -5.78 2.42 19.47
C VAL A 211 -5.48 1.33 20.51
N HIS A 212 -4.33 1.42 21.20
CA HIS A 212 -3.94 0.40 22.17
C HIS A 212 -4.72 0.48 23.48
N SER A 213 -5.23 1.65 23.85
CA SER A 213 -5.94 1.88 25.12
C SER A 213 -7.44 1.69 24.97
N ASP A 214 -8.03 0.93 25.89
CA ASP A 214 -9.48 0.77 26.01
C ASP A 214 -10.17 2.06 26.53
N GLU A 215 -9.41 2.96 27.16
CA GLU A 215 -9.89 4.29 27.53
C GLU A 215 -10.15 5.16 26.29
N ASN A 216 -9.39 4.94 25.22
CA ASN A 216 -9.55 5.67 23.97
C ASN A 216 -10.58 4.99 23.06
N ILE A 217 -10.39 3.70 22.78
CA ILE A 217 -11.29 2.93 21.89
C ILE A 217 -11.82 1.73 22.65
N LYS A 218 -13.11 1.74 22.96
CA LYS A 218 -13.80 0.62 23.60
C LYS A 218 -14.04 -0.48 22.58
N ALA A 219 -13.41 -1.64 22.79
CA ALA A 219 -13.55 -2.79 21.92
C ALA A 219 -13.22 -4.10 22.64
N HIS A 220 -13.93 -5.17 22.26
CA HIS A 220 -13.72 -6.49 22.85
C HIS A 220 -12.46 -7.18 22.31
N LYS A 221 -12.14 -6.99 21.02
CA LYS A 221 -10.99 -7.66 20.37
C LYS A 221 -10.21 -6.71 19.50
N ARG A 222 -8.87 -6.92 19.41
CA ARG A 222 -7.97 -6.17 18.50
C ARG A 222 -7.10 -7.09 17.69
N LEU A 223 -7.19 -6.97 16.38
CA LEU A 223 -6.33 -7.67 15.42
C LEU A 223 -5.30 -6.71 14.81
N TYR A 224 -4.04 -6.93 15.09
CA TYR A 224 -2.93 -6.17 14.52
C TYR A 224 -2.36 -6.88 13.30
N GLN A 225 -2.68 -6.39 12.11
CA GLN A 225 -2.21 -7.03 10.89
C GLN A 225 -1.11 -6.20 10.19
N THR A 226 -0.05 -6.87 9.77
CA THR A 226 1.03 -6.26 8.99
C THR A 226 1.81 -7.32 8.21
N ALA A 227 2.55 -6.86 7.21
CA ALA A 227 3.54 -7.70 6.54
C ALA A 227 4.91 -7.65 7.21
N THR A 228 5.20 -6.57 7.91
CA THR A 228 6.53 -6.20 8.43
C THR A 228 6.40 -5.73 9.87
N PRO A 229 6.39 -6.64 10.86
CA PRO A 229 6.35 -6.25 12.25
C PRO A 229 7.56 -5.39 12.59
N ARG A 230 7.35 -4.35 13.38
CA ARG A 230 8.39 -3.43 13.82
C ARG A 230 8.75 -3.73 15.26
N VAL A 231 10.00 -4.12 15.45
CA VAL A 231 10.58 -4.45 16.76
C VAL A 231 11.78 -3.54 16.99
N TYR A 232 11.86 -2.96 18.16
CA TYR A 232 12.98 -2.10 18.56
C TYR A 232 14.06 -2.94 19.25
N GLY A 233 15.34 -2.68 18.92
CA GLY A 233 16.47 -3.35 19.57
C GLY A 233 16.64 -2.87 21.01
N GLU A 234 17.28 -3.71 21.85
CA GLU A 234 17.52 -3.48 23.29
C GLU A 234 18.14 -2.10 23.60
N SER A 235 19.09 -1.64 22.78
CA SER A 235 19.71 -0.33 22.95
C SER A 235 18.72 0.85 22.78
N ALA A 236 17.67 0.67 21.95
CA ALA A 236 16.65 1.68 21.78
C ALA A 236 15.63 1.66 22.93
N LYS A 237 15.35 0.47 23.49
CA LYS A 237 14.48 0.27 24.65
C LYS A 237 15.13 0.87 25.90
N GLN A 238 16.41 0.56 26.16
CA GLN A 238 17.17 1.14 27.28
C GLN A 238 17.24 2.67 27.25
N LYS A 239 17.53 3.26 26.08
CA LYS A 239 17.52 4.72 25.94
C LYS A 239 16.16 5.35 26.20
N ALA A 240 15.08 4.65 25.89
CA ALA A 240 13.73 5.13 26.14
C ALA A 240 13.40 5.09 27.64
N GLU A 241 13.81 4.03 28.34
CA GLU A 241 13.69 3.91 29.79
C GLU A 241 14.46 5.05 30.50
N GLU A 242 15.73 5.26 30.11
CA GLU A 242 16.55 6.36 30.63
C GLU A 242 15.91 7.75 30.43
N MET A 243 15.17 7.93 29.32
CA MET A 243 14.48 9.18 28.98
C MET A 243 13.05 9.26 29.51
N SER A 244 12.58 8.25 30.28
CA SER A 244 11.19 8.12 30.72
C SER A 244 10.19 8.19 29.56
N VAL A 245 10.48 7.48 28.46
CA VAL A 245 9.65 7.41 27.26
C VAL A 245 9.13 5.99 27.11
N MET A 246 7.81 5.84 26.93
CA MET A 246 7.22 4.54 26.55
C MET A 246 7.43 4.29 25.07
N ILE A 247 7.84 3.05 24.73
CA ILE A 247 7.89 2.59 23.35
C ILE A 247 6.79 1.55 23.13
N ALA A 248 5.85 1.84 22.25
CA ALA A 248 4.97 0.81 21.70
C ALA A 248 5.76 -0.05 20.71
N ASP A 249 6.06 -1.28 21.08
CA ASP A 249 6.85 -2.27 20.33
C ASP A 249 5.97 -3.47 19.99
N MET A 250 6.03 -3.96 18.76
CA MET A 250 5.22 -5.11 18.37
C MET A 250 5.62 -6.43 19.06
N ASP A 251 6.77 -6.48 19.73
CA ASP A 251 7.13 -7.60 20.62
C ASP A 251 6.44 -7.53 21.99
N ASP A 252 5.88 -6.38 22.36
CA ASP A 252 5.13 -6.24 23.60
C ASP A 252 3.77 -6.94 23.46
N GLU A 253 3.66 -8.12 24.06
CA GLU A 253 2.43 -8.91 24.05
C GLU A 253 1.30 -8.26 24.87
N SER A 254 1.61 -7.36 25.82
CA SER A 254 0.58 -6.65 26.58
C SER A 254 -0.16 -5.64 25.71
N LEU A 255 0.52 -5.04 24.73
CA LEU A 255 -0.06 -4.08 23.78
C LEU A 255 -0.63 -4.73 22.53
N TYR A 256 0.10 -5.68 21.94
CA TYR A 256 -0.22 -6.25 20.64
C TYR A 256 -0.78 -7.68 20.70
N GLY A 257 -0.71 -8.33 21.84
CA GLY A 257 -1.04 -9.75 21.98
C GLY A 257 -0.02 -10.66 21.35
N LYS A 258 -0.29 -11.97 21.39
CA LYS A 258 0.53 -13.00 20.75
C LYS A 258 0.40 -12.99 19.23
N GLU A 259 1.38 -13.56 18.57
CA GLU A 259 1.29 -13.84 17.16
C GLU A 259 0.38 -15.05 16.93
N PHE A 260 -0.80 -14.82 16.35
CA PHE A 260 -1.75 -15.88 16.04
C PHE A 260 -1.36 -16.64 14.78
N TYR A 261 -0.82 -15.92 13.79
CA TYR A 261 -0.40 -16.54 12.53
C TYR A 261 0.69 -15.73 11.84
N ARG A 262 1.61 -16.47 11.18
CA ARG A 262 2.66 -15.88 10.34
C ARG A 262 2.73 -16.58 8.98
N LEU A 263 2.74 -15.79 7.91
CA LEU A 263 3.09 -16.19 6.56
C LEU A 263 4.12 -15.19 6.00
N GLY A 264 5.39 -15.51 6.19
CA GLY A 264 6.51 -14.67 5.73
C GLY A 264 6.73 -14.74 4.23
N PHE A 265 7.62 -13.87 3.71
CA PHE A 265 7.97 -13.84 2.29
C PHE A 265 8.52 -15.19 1.78
N GLY A 266 9.51 -15.77 2.47
CA GLY A 266 10.14 -17.03 2.06
C GLY A 266 9.14 -18.17 2.00
N GLU A 267 8.28 -18.30 2.99
CA GLU A 267 7.23 -19.32 3.01
C GLU A 267 6.19 -19.09 1.89
N ALA A 268 5.81 -17.83 1.63
CA ALA A 268 4.87 -17.50 0.56
C ALA A 268 5.46 -17.79 -0.83
N VAL A 269 6.76 -17.62 -1.02
CA VAL A 269 7.47 -18.02 -2.26
C VAL A 269 7.54 -19.54 -2.37
N ASN A 270 7.95 -20.24 -1.31
CA ASN A 270 8.05 -21.70 -1.30
C ASN A 270 6.70 -22.38 -1.56
N LYS A 271 5.62 -21.82 -1.03
CA LYS A 271 4.24 -22.27 -1.30
C LYS A 271 3.73 -21.83 -2.68
N GLY A 272 4.53 -21.12 -3.45
CA GLY A 272 4.15 -20.61 -4.75
C GLY A 272 3.01 -19.59 -4.71
N ILE A 273 2.78 -18.89 -3.61
CA ILE A 273 1.80 -17.81 -3.46
C ILE A 273 2.34 -16.53 -4.07
N LEU A 274 3.62 -16.27 -3.86
CA LEU A 274 4.37 -15.16 -4.42
C LEU A 274 5.39 -15.66 -5.45
N THR A 275 5.79 -14.78 -6.34
CA THR A 275 6.93 -14.97 -7.25
C THR A 275 8.21 -14.63 -6.48
N ASP A 276 9.29 -15.36 -6.71
CA ASP A 276 10.59 -15.02 -6.15
C ASP A 276 11.16 -13.75 -6.79
N TYR A 277 12.20 -13.18 -6.20
CA TYR A 277 12.80 -11.95 -6.70
C TYR A 277 14.32 -12.07 -6.87
N LYS A 278 14.87 -11.27 -7.78
CA LYS A 278 16.31 -11.13 -8.01
C LYS A 278 16.73 -9.70 -7.75
N VAL A 279 17.85 -9.53 -7.05
CA VAL A 279 18.49 -8.23 -6.88
C VAL A 279 19.55 -8.09 -7.96
N MET A 280 19.44 -7.05 -8.77
CA MET A 280 20.40 -6.67 -9.78
C MET A 280 21.18 -5.47 -9.27
N VAL A 281 22.43 -5.66 -8.92
CA VAL A 281 23.38 -4.57 -8.62
C VAL A 281 24.12 -4.27 -9.91
N LEU A 282 23.99 -3.05 -10.39
CA LEU A 282 24.50 -2.66 -11.70
C LEU A 282 25.80 -1.89 -11.53
N ALA A 283 26.88 -2.41 -12.10
CA ALA A 283 28.12 -1.67 -12.30
C ALA A 283 28.11 -1.05 -13.70
N VAL A 284 28.28 0.24 -13.80
CA VAL A 284 28.39 0.98 -15.05
C VAL A 284 29.84 1.44 -15.20
N ASP A 285 30.41 1.21 -16.36
CA ASP A 285 31.74 1.72 -16.67
C ASP A 285 31.66 3.23 -16.94
N GLU A 286 32.09 3.99 -15.94
CA GLU A 286 32.08 5.46 -15.98
C GLU A 286 32.93 6.01 -17.15
N THR A 287 34.03 5.34 -17.50
CA THR A 287 34.89 5.75 -18.62
C THR A 287 34.17 5.62 -19.95
N MET A 288 33.37 4.58 -20.10
CA MET A 288 32.56 4.37 -21.30
C MET A 288 31.44 5.40 -21.42
N VAL A 289 30.79 5.70 -20.31
CA VAL A 289 29.73 6.74 -20.25
C VAL A 289 30.32 8.11 -20.54
N ALA A 290 31.44 8.46 -19.89
CA ALA A 290 32.11 9.74 -20.12
C ALA A 290 32.48 9.95 -21.59
N ARG A 291 33.06 8.92 -22.24
CA ARG A 291 33.43 9.02 -23.70
C ARG A 291 32.21 9.18 -24.60
N ARG A 292 31.08 8.51 -24.30
CA ARG A 292 29.88 8.57 -25.14
C ARG A 292 29.07 9.86 -24.98
N PHE A 293 29.19 10.49 -23.85
CA PHE A 293 28.44 11.72 -23.51
C PHE A 293 29.36 12.96 -23.42
N GLN A 294 30.62 12.84 -23.87
CA GLN A 294 31.60 13.92 -23.77
C GLN A 294 31.11 15.24 -24.41
N ASP A 295 30.42 15.16 -25.53
CA ASP A 295 29.86 16.31 -26.23
C ASP A 295 28.67 16.93 -25.51
N VAL A 296 27.88 16.11 -24.77
CA VAL A 296 26.71 16.53 -24.00
C VAL A 296 27.13 17.22 -22.69
N PHE A 297 28.23 16.75 -22.09
CA PHE A 297 28.75 17.35 -20.84
C PHE A 297 29.62 18.59 -21.07
N SER A 298 30.00 18.88 -22.32
CA SER A 298 30.86 20.00 -22.66
C SER A 298 30.11 21.34 -22.78
N ASP A 299 28.77 21.33 -22.83
CA ASP A 299 27.97 22.55 -22.79
C ASP A 299 27.82 23.04 -21.36
N ASP A 300 28.29 24.26 -21.12
CA ASP A 300 28.38 24.95 -19.82
C ASP A 300 27.03 25.16 -19.12
N ASN A 301 25.89 24.74 -19.66
CA ASN A 301 24.57 24.85 -19.09
C ASN A 301 24.17 23.72 -18.13
N GLY A 302 25.07 22.79 -17.82
CA GLY A 302 25.15 22.00 -16.57
C GLY A 302 23.89 21.32 -16.01
N GLU A 303 22.89 20.99 -16.82
CA GLU A 303 21.66 20.36 -16.30
C GLU A 303 21.81 18.86 -16.04
N LEU A 304 22.73 18.16 -16.71
CA LEU A 304 22.95 16.73 -16.58
C LEU A 304 24.16 16.41 -15.71
N LYS A 305 23.91 15.89 -14.51
CA LYS A 305 24.98 15.38 -13.66
C LYS A 305 25.42 14.01 -14.14
N PHE A 306 26.72 13.80 -14.29
CA PHE A 306 27.35 12.55 -14.69
C PHE A 306 26.83 11.33 -13.89
N ASP A 307 26.70 11.47 -12.57
CA ASP A 307 26.14 10.46 -11.67
C ASP A 307 24.72 10.03 -12.05
N ASP A 308 23.86 10.97 -12.43
CA ASP A 308 22.46 10.69 -12.76
C ASP A 308 22.36 9.99 -14.11
N VAL A 309 23.17 10.40 -15.09
CA VAL A 309 23.29 9.73 -16.40
C VAL A 309 23.77 8.29 -16.25
N THR A 310 24.82 8.07 -15.46
CA THR A 310 25.37 6.73 -15.18
C THR A 310 24.32 5.81 -14.53
N LYS A 311 23.57 6.32 -13.56
CA LYS A 311 22.48 5.57 -12.92
C LYS A 311 21.35 5.23 -13.89
N ILE A 312 20.95 6.18 -14.74
CA ILE A 312 19.92 5.94 -15.77
C ILE A 312 20.34 4.85 -16.73
N ILE A 313 21.58 4.90 -17.24
CA ILE A 313 22.12 3.88 -18.15
C ILE A 313 22.19 2.52 -17.46
N GLY A 314 22.64 2.46 -16.21
CA GLY A 314 22.62 1.25 -15.42
C GLY A 314 21.21 0.67 -15.30
N CYS A 315 20.24 1.47 -14.86
CA CYS A 315 18.86 1.05 -14.76
C CYS A 315 18.30 0.56 -16.10
N TRP A 316 18.56 1.26 -17.19
CA TRP A 316 18.12 0.84 -18.51
C TRP A 316 18.69 -0.52 -18.90
N ASN A 317 20.01 -0.72 -18.75
CA ASN A 317 20.66 -2.00 -19.03
C ASN A 317 20.07 -3.14 -18.19
N GLY A 318 19.74 -2.86 -16.93
CA GLY A 318 19.02 -3.81 -16.05
C GLY A 318 17.62 -4.13 -16.54
N LEU A 319 16.83 -3.13 -16.95
CA LEU A 319 15.47 -3.30 -17.44
C LEU A 319 15.41 -4.13 -18.74
N ILE A 320 16.32 -3.91 -19.66
CA ILE A 320 16.42 -4.71 -20.88
C ILE A 320 17.18 -6.03 -20.69
N LYS A 321 17.68 -6.31 -19.48
CA LYS A 321 18.50 -7.49 -19.16
C LYS A 321 19.73 -7.65 -20.04
N ARG A 322 20.45 -6.58 -20.25
CA ARG A 322 21.68 -6.56 -21.05
C ARG A 322 22.81 -7.24 -20.31
N LYS A 323 23.57 -8.11 -20.99
CA LYS A 323 24.74 -8.81 -20.43
C LYS A 323 26.00 -7.95 -20.58
N ASN A 324 26.57 -7.45 -19.47
CA ASN A 324 27.92 -6.86 -19.39
C ASN A 324 28.35 -6.00 -20.61
N ASN A 325 27.67 -4.89 -20.84
CA ASN A 325 27.96 -3.98 -21.95
C ASN A 325 27.99 -4.62 -23.37
N SER A 326 27.54 -5.88 -23.49
CA SER A 326 27.39 -6.56 -24.79
C SER A 326 25.99 -6.33 -25.34
N ASN A 327 25.78 -6.56 -26.64
CA ASN A 327 24.48 -6.46 -27.29
C ASN A 327 23.61 -7.72 -27.06
N ILE A 328 23.97 -8.54 -26.08
CA ILE A 328 23.28 -9.78 -25.75
C ILE A 328 22.27 -9.52 -24.61
N LEU A 329 21.00 -9.85 -24.85
CA LEU A 329 19.97 -9.84 -23.85
C LEU A 329 19.88 -11.21 -23.17
N VAL A 330 19.84 -11.21 -21.82
CA VAL A 330 19.68 -12.42 -21.02
C VAL A 330 18.21 -12.57 -20.64
N GLY A 331 17.37 -13.00 -21.57
CA GLY A 331 15.93 -13.20 -21.36
C GLY A 331 15.09 -12.05 -21.89
N LYS A 332 13.78 -12.10 -21.59
CA LYS A 332 12.81 -11.09 -22.04
C LYS A 332 13.00 -9.79 -21.25
N PRO A 333 13.10 -8.63 -21.91
CA PRO A 333 13.09 -7.33 -21.26
C PRO A 333 11.85 -7.11 -20.40
N MET A 334 12.00 -6.26 -19.40
CA MET A 334 10.93 -5.91 -18.47
C MET A 334 9.98 -4.90 -19.11
N LYS A 335 8.69 -5.04 -18.86
CA LYS A 335 7.65 -4.18 -19.42
C LYS A 335 7.24 -3.06 -18.50
N ARG A 336 7.27 -3.28 -17.18
CA ARG A 336 6.78 -2.33 -16.17
C ARG A 336 7.73 -2.20 -15.02
N ALA A 337 8.09 -0.97 -14.68
CA ALA A 337 8.94 -0.68 -13.54
C ALA A 337 8.44 0.52 -12.73
N ILE A 338 8.78 0.54 -11.45
CA ILE A 338 8.59 1.71 -10.57
C ILE A 338 9.98 2.18 -10.14
N ALA A 339 10.25 3.49 -10.32
CA ALA A 339 11.48 4.12 -9.85
C ALA A 339 11.22 4.92 -8.57
N PHE A 340 11.96 4.61 -7.51
CA PHE A 340 11.89 5.32 -6.24
C PHE A 340 13.00 6.34 -6.12
N THR A 341 12.62 7.62 -5.95
CA THR A 341 13.53 8.76 -5.73
C THR A 341 13.42 9.28 -4.30
N GLY A 342 14.30 10.20 -3.92
CA GLY A 342 14.31 10.83 -2.58
C GLY A 342 13.30 11.96 -2.45
N THR A 343 13.12 12.75 -3.51
CA THR A 343 12.30 13.97 -3.54
C THR A 343 11.43 14.02 -4.80
N ILE A 344 10.37 14.85 -4.74
CA ILE A 344 9.50 15.12 -5.91
C ILE A 344 10.31 15.73 -7.04
N LYS A 345 11.20 16.69 -6.74
CA LYS A 345 12.07 17.34 -7.73
C LYS A 345 12.95 16.29 -8.46
N GLU A 346 13.57 15.37 -7.73
CA GLU A 346 14.32 14.27 -8.34
C GLU A 346 13.44 13.36 -9.20
N SER A 347 12.21 13.08 -8.78
CA SER A 347 11.30 12.22 -9.54
C SER A 347 10.87 12.85 -10.85
N VAL A 348 10.61 14.15 -10.87
CA VAL A 348 10.31 14.93 -12.08
C VAL A 348 11.55 14.95 -13.00
N MET A 349 12.71 15.29 -12.43
CA MET A 349 13.97 15.30 -13.18
C MET A 349 14.25 13.95 -13.85
N ILE A 350 14.11 12.84 -13.13
CA ILE A 350 14.30 11.50 -13.69
C ILE A 350 13.31 11.23 -14.84
N LYS A 351 12.04 11.63 -14.69
CA LYS A 351 11.06 11.52 -15.78
C LYS A 351 11.53 12.24 -17.04
N ASP A 352 12.00 13.47 -16.90
CA ASP A 352 12.39 14.30 -18.04
C ASP A 352 13.69 13.80 -18.70
N MET A 353 14.67 13.41 -17.89
CA MET A 353 16.00 12.97 -18.36
C MET A 353 16.06 11.52 -18.85
N PHE A 354 15.28 10.60 -18.27
CA PHE A 354 15.47 9.17 -18.49
C PHE A 354 15.34 8.79 -19.97
N LYS A 355 14.32 9.30 -20.62
CA LYS A 355 14.09 9.03 -22.04
C LYS A 355 15.20 9.62 -22.90
N GLU A 356 15.57 10.87 -22.66
CA GLU A 356 16.61 11.56 -23.41
C GLU A 356 17.97 10.85 -23.31
N VAL A 357 18.38 10.50 -22.09
CA VAL A 357 19.63 9.77 -21.85
C VAL A 357 19.62 8.40 -22.52
N VAL A 358 18.50 7.67 -22.47
CA VAL A 358 18.39 6.36 -23.13
C VAL A 358 18.45 6.50 -24.65
N ASP A 359 17.76 7.47 -25.23
CA ASP A 359 17.76 7.72 -26.66
C ASP A 359 19.18 8.11 -27.15
N LEU A 360 19.88 8.99 -26.44
CA LEU A 360 21.28 9.34 -26.71
C LEU A 360 22.19 8.12 -26.57
N TYR A 361 22.03 7.31 -25.55
CA TYR A 361 22.83 6.11 -25.33
C TYR A 361 22.65 5.08 -26.43
N ILE A 362 21.44 4.85 -26.91
CA ILE A 362 21.14 3.92 -28.02
C ILE A 362 21.75 4.45 -29.31
N ASN A 363 21.58 5.74 -29.62
CA ASN A 363 22.10 6.36 -30.82
C ASN A 363 23.65 6.37 -30.86
N ALA A 364 24.28 6.66 -29.72
CA ALA A 364 25.76 6.65 -29.62
C ALA A 364 26.36 5.25 -29.68
N SER A 365 25.59 4.19 -29.40
CA SER A 365 26.11 2.82 -29.36
C SER A 365 26.16 2.14 -30.73
N GLN A 366 25.70 2.77 -31.80
CA GLN A 366 25.45 2.18 -33.13
C GLN A 366 24.63 0.88 -33.08
N ASP A 367 23.91 0.69 -32.01
CA ASP A 367 23.25 -0.56 -31.61
C ASP A 367 21.79 -0.53 -31.99
N GLN A 368 21.54 -0.44 -33.30
CA GLN A 368 20.19 -0.50 -33.87
C GLN A 368 19.52 -1.87 -33.66
N THR A 369 20.19 -2.83 -33.00
CA THR A 369 19.72 -4.20 -32.82
C THR A 369 18.77 -4.37 -31.63
N ILE A 370 18.63 -3.37 -30.75
CA ILE A 370 17.75 -3.43 -29.62
C ILE A 370 16.61 -2.40 -29.80
N PRO A 371 15.49 -2.78 -30.41
CA PRO A 371 14.39 -1.86 -30.73
C PRO A 371 13.50 -1.58 -29.52
N TYR A 372 14.09 -1.41 -28.31
CA TYR A 372 13.34 -1.12 -27.10
C TYR A 372 13.21 0.37 -26.86
N LYS A 373 11.99 0.80 -26.54
CA LYS A 373 11.62 2.18 -26.19
C LYS A 373 11.30 2.30 -24.71
N VAL A 374 11.56 3.46 -24.15
CA VAL A 374 11.14 3.80 -22.79
C VAL A 374 9.98 4.79 -22.85
N GLU A 375 8.94 4.50 -22.10
CA GLU A 375 7.89 5.44 -21.71
C GLU A 375 8.04 5.69 -20.22
N ILE A 376 8.14 6.94 -19.82
CA ILE A 376 8.27 7.29 -18.40
C ILE A 376 7.32 8.39 -18.04
N ASP A 377 6.71 8.25 -16.86
CA ASP A 377 5.84 9.25 -16.26
C ASP A 377 6.16 9.39 -14.76
N HIS A 378 5.54 10.36 -14.11
CA HIS A 378 5.80 10.72 -12.74
C HIS A 378 4.50 10.72 -11.93
N ALA A 379 4.60 10.31 -10.66
CA ALA A 379 3.54 10.45 -9.68
C ALA A 379 4.10 10.79 -8.31
N ASP A 380 3.42 11.66 -7.57
CA ASP A 380 3.84 12.05 -6.23
C ASP A 380 2.66 12.25 -5.26
N GLY A 381 2.99 12.58 -4.00
CA GLY A 381 1.99 12.78 -2.94
C GLY A 381 1.10 14.00 -3.17
N THR A 382 1.51 15.01 -3.94
CA THR A 382 0.74 16.26 -4.15
C THR A 382 -0.42 16.10 -5.14
N MET A 383 -0.38 15.06 -5.97
CA MET A 383 -1.45 14.75 -6.93
C MET A 383 -2.73 14.32 -6.21
N ASN A 384 -3.89 14.73 -6.73
CA ASN A 384 -5.17 14.24 -6.24
C ASN A 384 -5.40 12.76 -6.62
N ALA A 385 -6.44 12.14 -6.06
CA ALA A 385 -6.72 10.72 -6.29
C ALA A 385 -6.97 10.35 -7.75
N LEU A 386 -7.65 11.22 -8.48
CA LEU A 386 -7.94 11.01 -9.90
C LEU A 386 -6.64 10.95 -10.70
N GLN A 387 -5.78 11.95 -10.55
CA GLN A 387 -4.47 12.03 -11.17
C GLN A 387 -3.60 10.80 -10.82
N LYS A 388 -3.57 10.43 -9.54
CA LYS A 388 -2.85 9.23 -9.07
C LYS A 388 -3.37 7.95 -9.73
N ASN A 389 -4.70 7.80 -9.81
CA ASN A 389 -5.32 6.65 -10.45
C ASN A 389 -5.06 6.61 -11.96
N GLU A 390 -5.03 7.75 -12.64
CA GLU A 390 -4.67 7.84 -14.06
C GLU A 390 -3.24 7.33 -14.30
N LYS A 391 -2.25 7.75 -13.49
CA LYS A 391 -0.86 7.29 -13.59
C LYS A 391 -0.72 5.78 -13.33
N ILE A 392 -1.44 5.27 -12.33
CA ILE A 392 -1.46 3.83 -12.02
C ILE A 392 -2.14 3.05 -13.16
N ASN A 393 -3.26 3.54 -13.70
CA ASN A 393 -3.96 2.91 -14.81
C ASN A 393 -3.13 2.95 -16.09
N TRP A 394 -2.38 4.04 -16.35
CA TRP A 394 -1.42 4.11 -17.43
C TRP A 394 -0.34 3.03 -17.29
N LEU A 395 0.24 2.85 -16.10
CA LEU A 395 1.23 1.80 -15.84
C LEU A 395 0.63 0.40 -16.05
N LYS A 396 -0.65 0.19 -15.67
CA LYS A 396 -1.35 -1.10 -15.81
C LYS A 396 -1.81 -1.40 -17.23
N SER A 397 -2.06 -0.38 -18.03
CA SER A 397 -2.63 -0.57 -19.37
C SER A 397 -1.71 -1.38 -20.27
N ASN A 398 -2.23 -1.86 -21.40
CA ASN A 398 -1.43 -2.66 -22.31
C ASN A 398 -0.17 -1.90 -22.77
N VAL A 399 1.00 -2.52 -22.57
CA VAL A 399 2.29 -1.96 -22.96
C VAL A 399 2.60 -2.43 -24.38
N PRO A 400 2.91 -1.52 -25.31
CA PRO A 400 3.31 -1.89 -26.66
C PRO A 400 4.50 -2.86 -26.67
N GLU A 401 4.64 -3.65 -27.74
CA GLU A 401 5.82 -4.48 -27.91
C GLU A 401 7.09 -3.63 -27.92
N ASN A 402 8.16 -4.19 -27.40
CA ASN A 402 9.46 -3.52 -27.30
C ASN A 402 9.41 -2.18 -26.53
N THR A 403 8.52 -2.06 -25.57
CA THR A 403 8.41 -0.88 -24.73
C THR A 403 8.53 -1.25 -23.26
N CYS A 404 9.25 -0.43 -22.48
CA CYS A 404 9.27 -0.47 -21.02
C CYS A 404 8.61 0.79 -20.47
N ARG A 405 7.60 0.63 -19.62
CA ARG A 405 6.98 1.73 -18.89
C ARG A 405 7.55 1.86 -17.50
N ILE A 406 7.93 3.08 -17.16
CA ILE A 406 8.50 3.43 -15.87
C ILE A 406 7.62 4.48 -15.21
N LEU A 407 7.20 4.25 -13.97
CA LEU A 407 6.57 5.27 -13.16
C LEU A 407 7.54 5.72 -12.07
N SER A 408 8.07 6.94 -12.24
CA SER A 408 8.92 7.59 -11.24
C SER A 408 8.07 8.14 -10.11
N ASN A 409 8.52 7.97 -8.88
CA ASN A 409 7.79 8.48 -7.73
C ASN A 409 8.68 8.87 -6.56
N ALA A 410 8.19 9.84 -5.77
CA ALA A 410 8.75 10.23 -4.50
C ALA A 410 7.71 10.02 -3.40
N ARG A 411 7.96 9.05 -2.49
CA ARG A 411 7.16 8.76 -1.27
C ARG A 411 5.70 8.33 -1.48
N PHE A 412 5.20 8.28 -2.72
CA PHE A 412 3.78 8.02 -2.99
C PHE A 412 3.45 6.53 -3.15
N LEU A 413 4.28 5.78 -3.88
CA LEU A 413 3.97 4.38 -4.23
C LEU A 413 4.40 3.35 -3.16
N THR A 414 4.62 3.77 -1.91
CA THR A 414 4.96 2.84 -0.82
C THR A 414 3.77 2.03 -0.34
N GLU A 415 2.53 2.55 -0.45
CA GLU A 415 1.30 1.89 0.00
C GLU A 415 0.17 2.00 -1.03
N GLY A 416 -0.74 1.04 -1.04
CA GLY A 416 -2.01 1.11 -1.78
C GLY A 416 -1.97 0.92 -3.30
N VAL A 417 -0.83 0.65 -3.93
CA VAL A 417 -0.74 0.45 -5.39
C VAL A 417 -0.76 -1.04 -5.73
N ASP A 418 -1.76 -1.44 -6.49
CA ASP A 418 -1.91 -2.80 -6.99
C ASP A 418 -1.57 -2.87 -8.48
N VAL A 419 -0.35 -3.31 -8.82
CA VAL A 419 0.11 -3.58 -10.18
C VAL A 419 0.68 -5.00 -10.21
N PRO A 420 -0.13 -6.04 -10.46
CA PRO A 420 0.34 -7.44 -10.43
C PRO A 420 1.46 -7.72 -11.42
N ASP A 421 1.40 -7.12 -12.60
CA ASP A 421 2.36 -7.33 -13.70
C ASP A 421 3.61 -6.46 -13.57
N LEU A 422 3.90 -5.93 -12.38
CA LEU A 422 5.09 -5.12 -12.15
C LEU A 422 6.35 -6.02 -12.19
N ASP A 423 7.26 -5.77 -13.13
CA ASP A 423 8.47 -6.55 -13.31
C ASP A 423 9.60 -6.11 -12.38
N ALA A 424 9.77 -4.79 -12.21
CA ALA A 424 10.88 -4.25 -11.44
C ALA A 424 10.52 -3.09 -10.52
N VAL A 425 11.30 -2.98 -9.44
CA VAL A 425 11.46 -1.74 -8.67
C VAL A 425 12.92 -1.29 -8.75
N MET A 426 13.13 0.02 -8.93
CA MET A 426 14.43 0.65 -8.99
C MET A 426 14.60 1.61 -7.82
N PHE A 427 15.67 1.48 -7.06
CA PHE A 427 15.98 2.41 -5.97
C PHE A 427 17.10 3.35 -6.41
N LEU A 428 16.74 4.51 -6.96
CA LEU A 428 17.69 5.51 -7.46
C LEU A 428 18.44 6.26 -6.35
N LYS A 429 17.93 6.14 -5.12
CA LYS A 429 18.58 6.62 -3.89
C LYS A 429 18.49 5.56 -2.80
N PRO A 430 19.51 5.48 -1.93
CA PRO A 430 19.50 4.57 -0.78
C PRO A 430 18.28 4.79 0.11
N ARG A 431 17.63 3.71 0.52
CA ARG A 431 16.52 3.71 1.47
C ARG A 431 16.99 3.22 2.83
N LYS A 432 16.66 3.96 3.90
CA LYS A 432 17.00 3.57 5.28
C LYS A 432 15.93 2.68 5.92
N SER A 433 14.68 2.79 5.49
CA SER A 433 13.56 2.04 6.06
C SER A 433 13.50 0.64 5.47
N LYS A 434 13.77 -0.37 6.30
CA LYS A 434 13.60 -1.80 5.93
C LYS A 434 12.15 -2.11 5.55
N ILE A 435 11.19 -1.43 6.17
CA ILE A 435 9.76 -1.60 5.94
C ILE A 435 9.40 -1.13 4.53
N ASP A 436 9.84 0.07 4.13
CA ASP A 436 9.56 0.62 2.79
C ASP A 436 10.19 -0.26 1.69
N ILE A 437 11.40 -0.79 1.94
CA ILE A 437 12.05 -1.72 1.02
C ILE A 437 11.22 -3.00 0.89
N ALA A 438 10.83 -3.61 2.01
CA ALA A 438 10.03 -4.84 2.01
C ALA A 438 8.66 -4.66 1.32
N GLN A 439 8.00 -3.52 1.53
CA GLN A 439 6.75 -3.18 0.85
C GLN A 439 6.94 -3.00 -0.66
N ALA A 440 8.00 -2.31 -1.08
CA ALA A 440 8.32 -2.12 -2.50
C ALA A 440 8.66 -3.45 -3.18
N VAL A 441 9.51 -4.29 -2.56
CA VAL A 441 9.87 -5.64 -3.04
C VAL A 441 8.63 -6.54 -3.10
N GLY A 442 7.77 -6.51 -2.09
CA GLY A 442 6.53 -7.28 -2.07
C GLY A 442 5.58 -7.00 -3.25
N ARG A 443 5.72 -5.83 -3.91
CA ARG A 443 4.94 -5.51 -5.12
C ARG A 443 5.41 -6.29 -6.33
N VAL A 444 6.73 -6.38 -6.53
CA VAL A 444 7.29 -7.15 -7.65
C VAL A 444 7.20 -8.65 -7.43
N MET A 445 6.93 -9.10 -6.22
CA MET A 445 6.73 -10.52 -5.91
C MET A 445 5.29 -11.01 -6.19
N ARG A 446 4.36 -10.14 -6.56
CA ARG A 446 3.02 -10.57 -6.95
C ARG A 446 3.06 -11.43 -8.19
N LYS A 447 2.29 -12.52 -8.18
CA LYS A 447 2.17 -13.40 -9.34
C LYS A 447 1.41 -12.74 -10.48
N ALA A 448 1.93 -12.93 -11.68
CA ALA A 448 1.26 -12.58 -12.93
C ALA A 448 1.55 -13.65 -13.98
N PRO A 449 0.67 -13.83 -14.99
CA PRO A 449 0.90 -14.80 -16.07
C PRO A 449 2.24 -14.56 -16.77
N GLY A 450 3.05 -15.61 -16.89
CA GLY A 450 4.35 -15.57 -17.56
C GLY A 450 5.48 -14.88 -16.78
N LYS A 451 5.25 -14.50 -15.52
CA LYS A 451 6.25 -13.87 -14.65
C LYS A 451 6.97 -14.93 -13.82
N GLU A 452 8.28 -15.07 -14.00
CA GLU A 452 9.13 -15.98 -13.24
C GLU A 452 9.70 -15.32 -11.97
N TYR A 453 10.17 -14.07 -12.11
CA TYR A 453 10.82 -13.32 -11.02
C TYR A 453 10.33 -11.88 -10.98
N GLY A 454 10.33 -11.30 -9.78
CA GLY A 454 10.37 -9.86 -9.61
C GLY A 454 11.82 -9.37 -9.58
N TYR A 455 12.08 -8.13 -9.96
CA TYR A 455 13.44 -7.59 -9.98
C TYR A 455 13.56 -6.36 -9.09
N VAL A 456 14.66 -6.31 -8.35
CA VAL A 456 15.07 -5.12 -7.58
C VAL A 456 16.34 -4.61 -8.21
N ILE A 457 16.32 -3.40 -8.77
CA ILE A 457 17.43 -2.80 -9.47
C ILE A 457 18.08 -1.73 -8.60
N LEU A 458 19.38 -1.89 -8.39
CA LEU A 458 20.22 -0.99 -7.60
C LEU A 458 21.33 -0.47 -8.52
N PRO A 459 21.27 0.80 -8.96
CA PRO A 459 22.31 1.42 -9.76
C PRO A 459 23.51 1.81 -8.92
#